data_7115b85752afce115b7ed24ef041019f
#
_entry.id   7115b85752afce115b7ed24ef041019f
#
_cell.length_a   1.000
_cell.length_b   1.000
_cell.length_c   1.000
_cell.angle_alpha   90.00
_cell.angle_beta   90.00
_cell.angle_gamma   90.00
#
_symmetry.space_group_name_H-M   'P 1'
#
loop_
_entity.id
_entity.type
_entity.pdbx_description
1 polymer ?
#
loop_
_entity_poly.entity_id
_entity_poly.type
_entity_poly.pdbx_seq_one_letter_code
_entity_poly.pdbx_strand_id
1 'polypeptide(L)'
;MENLSLVLGASGHLGNNLVRELLNEGHSVRASVRNLSNLAPFEGLDCEVVEAELMDKSSLINAMNGVDILYLTAAVYQQWAADVEKEIINVNIQGTQNAIEAAIESGVKKIIYISTSLAANHDKDPIDAEGWNTNSADPYRMSKTEAEKLAWNLTKQHHMWMVSILPSALVGPHCYGHMTPSMGFLANVMKNQVPIDPNFYFNYVDVREIARFIRIAAEKGKSGERYLLSQDTCVSSTDLFSLARSLNPEVKMPKKVPYAVMLITANMMKLKSKIAKKQPLMLPHQIKSFYKADKRYDTSKAKRDLGFNPRPQIEVLKEKMSSFMEDSIAG
;
A
#
# COMPACT_ATOMS: atom_id res chain seq x y z
N MET A 1 -19.29 14.21 -22.10
CA MET A 1 -17.99 14.65 -21.55
C MET A 1 -17.37 13.45 -20.87
N GLU A 2 -16.13 13.13 -21.17
CA GLU A 2 -15.40 12.07 -20.48
C GLU A 2 -15.22 12.45 -19.01
N ASN A 3 -15.39 11.47 -18.12
CA ASN A 3 -15.19 11.69 -16.69
C ASN A 3 -13.71 11.97 -16.40
N LEU A 4 -13.40 13.12 -15.77
CA LEU A 4 -12.05 13.43 -15.33
C LEU A 4 -11.75 12.71 -14.02
N SER A 5 -10.68 11.95 -14.01
CA SER A 5 -10.17 11.17 -12.86
C SER A 5 -8.98 11.87 -12.23
N LEU A 6 -9.02 12.14 -10.93
CA LEU A 6 -7.85 12.58 -10.16
C LEU A 6 -7.22 11.41 -9.40
N VAL A 7 -5.93 11.18 -9.63
CA VAL A 7 -5.14 10.27 -8.79
C VAL A 7 -4.33 11.10 -7.79
N LEU A 8 -4.81 11.16 -6.55
CA LEU A 8 -4.12 11.86 -5.47
C LEU A 8 -3.01 10.96 -4.90
N GLY A 9 -1.74 11.41 -5.01
CA GLY A 9 -0.57 10.59 -4.71
C GLY A 9 0.00 9.83 -5.91
N ALA A 10 -0.13 10.39 -7.10
CA ALA A 10 0.19 9.77 -8.38
C ALA A 10 1.69 9.43 -8.55
N SER A 11 2.61 10.07 -7.84
CA SER A 11 4.05 9.73 -7.89
C SER A 11 4.42 8.48 -7.08
N GLY A 12 3.51 7.99 -6.21
CA GLY A 12 3.73 6.77 -5.42
C GLY A 12 3.65 5.49 -6.26
N HIS A 13 4.14 4.38 -5.71
CA HIS A 13 4.19 3.09 -6.41
C HIS A 13 2.81 2.66 -6.97
N LEU A 14 1.76 2.68 -6.14
CA LEU A 14 0.40 2.34 -6.60
C LEU A 14 -0.19 3.44 -7.48
N GLY A 15 -0.02 4.72 -7.09
CA GLY A 15 -0.59 5.85 -7.81
C GLY A 15 -0.10 5.93 -9.25
N ASN A 16 1.21 5.74 -9.49
CA ASN A 16 1.76 5.79 -10.84
C ASN A 16 1.28 4.61 -11.72
N ASN A 17 1.22 3.41 -11.15
CA ASN A 17 0.65 2.26 -11.87
C ASN A 17 -0.84 2.48 -12.19
N LEU A 18 -1.58 3.14 -11.29
CA LEU A 18 -2.99 3.47 -11.54
C LEU A 18 -3.16 4.55 -12.62
N VAL A 19 -2.32 5.59 -12.65
CA VAL A 19 -2.30 6.57 -13.74
C VAL A 19 -2.11 5.87 -15.09
N ARG A 20 -1.13 4.97 -15.20
CA ARG A 20 -0.88 4.19 -16.42
C ARG A 20 -2.05 3.31 -16.81
N GLU A 21 -2.66 2.62 -15.85
CA GLU A 21 -3.83 1.78 -16.10
C GLU A 21 -5.00 2.61 -16.63
N LEU A 22 -5.31 3.75 -15.99
CA LEU A 22 -6.40 4.63 -16.40
C LEU A 22 -6.18 5.19 -17.82
N LEU A 23 -4.96 5.65 -18.13
CA LEU A 23 -4.61 6.16 -19.47
C LEU A 23 -4.69 5.07 -20.53
N ASN A 24 -4.21 3.86 -20.24
CA ASN A 24 -4.27 2.72 -21.17
C ASN A 24 -5.71 2.32 -21.53
N GLU A 25 -6.64 2.55 -20.61
CA GLU A 25 -8.07 2.29 -20.81
C GLU A 25 -8.85 3.52 -21.34
N GLY A 26 -8.13 4.58 -21.74
CA GLY A 26 -8.71 5.75 -22.39
C GLY A 26 -9.38 6.78 -21.47
N HIS A 27 -9.08 6.75 -20.16
CA HIS A 27 -9.61 7.73 -19.22
C HIS A 27 -8.83 9.05 -19.28
N SER A 28 -9.52 10.17 -19.09
CA SER A 28 -8.90 11.46 -18.83
C SER A 28 -8.36 11.52 -17.40
N VAL A 29 -7.05 11.75 -17.23
CA VAL A 29 -6.37 11.64 -15.93
C VAL A 29 -5.68 12.94 -15.55
N ARG A 30 -5.95 13.40 -14.33
CA ARG A 30 -5.15 14.39 -13.61
C ARG A 30 -4.35 13.67 -12.54
N ALA A 31 -3.03 13.79 -12.58
CA ALA A 31 -2.10 13.19 -11.64
C ALA A 31 -1.64 14.25 -10.62
N SER A 32 -1.74 13.99 -9.32
CA SER A 32 -1.23 14.94 -8.34
C SER A 32 0.10 14.52 -7.73
N VAL A 33 0.95 15.51 -7.52
CA VAL A 33 2.24 15.38 -6.84
C VAL A 33 2.35 16.44 -5.74
N ARG A 34 3.20 16.19 -4.75
CA ARG A 34 3.47 17.19 -3.69
C ARG A 34 4.39 18.33 -4.15
N ASN A 35 5.14 18.09 -5.22
CA ASN A 35 6.09 19.05 -5.76
C ASN A 35 6.32 18.75 -7.24
N LEU A 36 6.19 19.77 -8.07
CA LEU A 36 6.37 19.70 -9.52
C LEU A 36 7.85 19.63 -9.97
N SER A 37 8.81 19.66 -9.04
CA SER A 37 10.25 19.62 -9.38
C SER A 37 10.72 18.28 -9.98
N ASN A 38 9.99 17.19 -9.79
CA ASN A 38 10.32 15.88 -10.34
C ASN A 38 9.12 15.26 -11.05
N LEU A 39 9.09 15.39 -12.37
CA LEU A 39 8.05 14.85 -13.24
C LEU A 39 8.48 13.57 -13.97
N ALA A 40 9.67 13.05 -13.71
CA ALA A 40 10.17 11.80 -14.33
C ALA A 40 9.19 10.61 -14.25
N PRO A 41 8.37 10.44 -13.18
CA PRO A 41 7.36 9.38 -13.13
C PRO A 41 6.27 9.49 -14.21
N PHE A 42 6.08 10.66 -14.80
CA PHE A 42 5.01 10.95 -15.77
C PHE A 42 5.53 11.18 -17.19
N GLU A 43 6.82 11.04 -17.40
CA GLU A 43 7.43 11.20 -18.72
C GLU A 43 6.80 10.22 -19.73
N GLY A 44 6.34 10.76 -20.87
CA GLY A 44 5.65 10.01 -21.90
C GLY A 44 4.20 9.62 -21.58
N LEU A 45 3.62 10.10 -20.47
CA LEU A 45 2.20 9.91 -20.14
C LEU A 45 1.38 11.14 -20.54
N ASP A 46 0.25 10.91 -21.21
CA ASP A 46 -0.70 11.97 -21.60
C ASP A 46 -1.67 12.27 -20.44
N CYS A 47 -1.17 12.94 -19.40
CA CYS A 47 -1.96 13.36 -18.26
C CYS A 47 -1.59 14.76 -17.78
N GLU A 48 -2.57 15.48 -17.24
CA GLU A 48 -2.32 16.74 -16.53
C GLU A 48 -1.64 16.44 -15.19
N VAL A 49 -0.51 17.11 -14.88
CA VAL A 49 0.15 16.98 -13.58
C VAL A 49 -0.04 18.26 -12.78
N VAL A 50 -0.59 18.14 -11.56
CA VAL A 50 -0.88 19.26 -10.66
C VAL A 50 -0.24 19.08 -9.30
N GLU A 51 0.02 20.19 -8.61
CA GLU A 51 0.48 20.15 -7.21
C GLU A 51 -0.71 20.01 -6.26
N ALA A 52 -0.63 19.05 -5.34
CA ALA A 52 -1.58 18.91 -4.24
C ALA A 52 -0.93 18.24 -3.02
N GLU A 53 -1.12 18.84 -1.86
CA GLU A 53 -0.58 18.38 -0.57
C GLU A 53 -1.73 18.03 0.37
N LEU A 54 -1.69 16.82 0.99
CA LEU A 54 -2.75 16.34 1.90
C LEU A 54 -3.02 17.28 3.08
N MET A 55 -2.01 18.00 3.52
CA MET A 55 -2.13 18.92 4.67
C MET A 55 -2.55 20.34 4.23
N ASP A 56 -2.65 20.62 2.93
CA ASP A 56 -3.15 21.88 2.36
C ASP A 56 -4.49 21.67 1.61
N LYS A 57 -5.60 21.91 2.33
CA LYS A 57 -6.94 21.74 1.77
C LYS A 57 -7.19 22.62 0.55
N SER A 58 -6.60 23.80 0.48
CA SER A 58 -6.74 24.72 -0.65
C SER A 58 -6.14 24.12 -1.93
N SER A 59 -4.94 23.52 -1.82
CA SER A 59 -4.31 22.84 -2.95
C SER A 59 -5.14 21.64 -3.43
N LEU A 60 -5.78 20.91 -2.51
CA LEU A 60 -6.67 19.79 -2.83
C LEU A 60 -7.92 20.24 -3.58
N ILE A 61 -8.58 21.32 -3.14
CA ILE A 61 -9.76 21.91 -3.83
C ILE A 61 -9.37 22.33 -5.25
N ASN A 62 -8.24 23.02 -5.42
CA ASN A 62 -7.75 23.42 -6.73
C ASN A 62 -7.51 22.21 -7.64
N ALA A 63 -6.87 21.16 -7.14
CA ALA A 63 -6.62 19.93 -7.90
C ALA A 63 -7.92 19.18 -8.26
N MET A 64 -8.97 19.31 -7.46
CA MET A 64 -10.26 18.63 -7.64
C MET A 64 -11.25 19.42 -8.52
N ASN A 65 -10.89 20.61 -9.00
CA ASN A 65 -11.77 21.39 -9.86
C ASN A 65 -12.12 20.63 -11.14
N GLY A 66 -13.41 20.39 -11.38
CA GLY A 66 -13.92 19.66 -12.54
C GLY A 66 -13.70 18.14 -12.50
N VAL A 67 -13.23 17.58 -11.39
CA VAL A 67 -13.00 16.14 -11.22
C VAL A 67 -14.30 15.40 -10.91
N ASP A 68 -14.54 14.30 -11.62
CA ASP A 68 -15.68 13.41 -11.37
C ASP A 68 -15.33 12.27 -10.40
N ILE A 69 -14.12 11.72 -10.51
CA ILE A 69 -13.69 10.55 -9.74
C ILE A 69 -12.37 10.84 -9.03
N LEU A 70 -12.36 10.72 -7.71
CA LEU A 70 -11.15 10.78 -6.89
C LEU A 70 -10.63 9.38 -6.56
N TYR A 71 -9.40 9.08 -6.94
CA TYR A 71 -8.63 7.94 -6.47
C TYR A 71 -7.66 8.40 -5.39
N LEU A 72 -8.01 8.17 -4.12
CA LEU A 72 -7.21 8.63 -2.98
C LEU A 72 -6.16 7.56 -2.63
N THR A 73 -5.01 7.61 -3.31
CA THR A 73 -3.87 6.71 -3.07
C THR A 73 -2.82 7.31 -2.13
N ALA A 74 -2.89 8.61 -1.88
CA ALA A 74 -1.95 9.34 -1.04
C ALA A 74 -2.08 8.90 0.43
N ALA A 75 -0.98 8.45 1.00
CA ALA A 75 -0.82 8.16 2.42
C ALA A 75 0.67 8.07 2.78
N VAL A 76 0.99 8.28 4.04
CA VAL A 76 2.33 7.96 4.57
C VAL A 76 2.38 6.47 4.88
N TYR A 77 3.22 5.74 4.13
CA TYR A 77 3.51 4.32 4.36
C TYR A 77 4.85 4.15 5.08
N GLN A 78 4.85 4.43 6.36
CA GLN A 78 6.01 4.27 7.24
C GLN A 78 5.59 3.58 8.53
N GLN A 79 6.46 2.70 9.04
CA GLN A 79 6.23 1.99 10.30
C GLN A 79 7.05 2.59 11.45
N TRP A 80 7.90 3.55 11.13
CA TRP A 80 8.74 4.29 12.08
C TRP A 80 8.92 5.74 11.64
N ALA A 81 8.89 6.64 12.60
CA ALA A 81 9.25 8.04 12.44
C ALA A 81 9.85 8.55 13.75
N ALA A 82 10.53 9.69 13.71
CA ALA A 82 11.05 10.34 14.91
C ALA A 82 9.90 10.83 15.80
N ASP A 83 8.88 11.41 15.19
CA ASP A 83 7.60 11.77 15.80
C ASP A 83 6.47 11.02 15.08
N VAL A 84 6.12 9.85 15.63
CA VAL A 84 5.12 8.95 15.05
C VAL A 84 3.75 9.61 14.95
N GLU A 85 3.37 10.40 15.96
CA GLU A 85 2.08 11.09 15.99
C GLU A 85 1.98 12.11 14.85
N LYS A 86 2.99 12.97 14.73
CA LYS A 86 3.01 14.05 13.75
C LYS A 86 3.24 13.56 12.32
N GLU A 87 4.18 12.61 12.14
CA GLU A 87 4.69 12.23 10.82
C GLU A 87 3.93 11.07 10.17
N ILE A 88 3.19 10.27 10.96
CA ILE A 88 2.44 9.11 10.45
C ILE A 88 0.95 9.26 10.74
N ILE A 89 0.57 9.40 12.03
CA ILE A 89 -0.83 9.29 12.45
C ILE A 89 -1.61 10.50 11.98
N ASN A 90 -1.15 11.70 12.32
CA ASN A 90 -1.86 12.94 11.97
C ASN A 90 -1.89 13.16 10.45
N VAL A 91 -0.81 12.85 9.73
CA VAL A 91 -0.81 13.00 8.26
C VAL A 91 -1.83 12.07 7.61
N ASN A 92 -1.94 10.82 8.05
CA ASN A 92 -2.90 9.88 7.47
C ASN A 92 -4.35 10.23 7.83
N ILE A 93 -4.63 10.63 9.08
CA ILE A 93 -6.00 10.94 9.53
C ILE A 93 -6.42 12.30 9.01
N GLN A 94 -5.66 13.37 9.31
CA GLN A 94 -5.99 14.74 8.89
C GLN A 94 -5.92 14.90 7.38
N GLY A 95 -4.94 14.29 6.73
CA GLY A 95 -4.82 14.30 5.27
C GLY A 95 -6.01 13.62 4.59
N THR A 96 -6.50 12.51 5.15
CA THR A 96 -7.74 11.86 4.67
C THR A 96 -8.94 12.78 4.87
N GLN A 97 -9.08 13.42 6.05
CA GLN A 97 -10.14 14.38 6.30
C GLN A 97 -10.14 15.50 5.26
N ASN A 98 -9.01 16.17 5.10
CA ASN A 98 -8.86 17.26 4.14
C ASN A 98 -9.24 16.83 2.71
N ALA A 99 -8.78 15.65 2.28
CA ALA A 99 -9.07 15.14 0.93
C ALA A 99 -10.56 14.83 0.71
N ILE A 100 -11.22 14.20 1.70
CA ILE A 100 -12.66 13.90 1.61
C ILE A 100 -13.49 15.18 1.65
N GLU A 101 -13.19 16.12 2.55
CA GLU A 101 -13.86 17.41 2.62
C GLU A 101 -13.67 18.22 1.32
N ALA A 102 -12.45 18.27 0.78
CA ALA A 102 -12.19 18.92 -0.49
C ALA A 102 -12.98 18.28 -1.64
N ALA A 103 -13.10 16.94 -1.67
CA ALA A 103 -13.90 16.24 -2.66
C ALA A 103 -15.40 16.58 -2.56
N ILE A 104 -15.94 16.70 -1.35
CA ILE A 104 -17.32 17.13 -1.11
C ILE A 104 -17.52 18.56 -1.60
N GLU A 105 -16.64 19.49 -1.22
CA GLU A 105 -16.72 20.90 -1.59
C GLU A 105 -16.58 21.12 -3.12
N SER A 106 -15.78 20.31 -3.79
CA SER A 106 -15.55 20.38 -5.25
C SER A 106 -16.61 19.63 -6.07
N GLY A 107 -17.55 18.94 -5.45
CA GLY A 107 -18.63 18.22 -6.15
C GLY A 107 -18.15 16.93 -6.85
N VAL A 108 -17.07 16.30 -6.35
CA VAL A 108 -16.62 14.99 -6.83
C VAL A 108 -17.74 13.97 -6.68
N LYS A 109 -17.97 13.14 -7.70
CA LYS A 109 -19.10 12.19 -7.72
C LYS A 109 -18.78 10.85 -7.06
N LYS A 110 -17.54 10.38 -7.22
CA LYS A 110 -17.10 9.08 -6.71
C LYS A 110 -15.74 9.17 -6.02
N ILE A 111 -15.58 8.46 -4.93
CA ILE A 111 -14.32 8.34 -4.20
C ILE A 111 -13.91 6.86 -4.13
N ILE A 112 -12.73 6.56 -4.65
CA ILE A 112 -12.08 5.25 -4.47
C ILE A 112 -10.99 5.45 -3.42
N TYR A 113 -11.28 5.04 -2.19
CA TYR A 113 -10.36 5.17 -1.06
C TYR A 113 -9.41 3.98 -1.00
N ILE A 114 -8.11 4.22 -1.00
CA ILE A 114 -7.11 3.16 -0.86
C ILE A 114 -6.69 3.01 0.60
N SER A 115 -7.19 1.95 1.19
CA SER A 115 -6.84 1.51 2.54
C SER A 115 -5.70 0.48 2.49
N THR A 116 -5.76 -0.56 3.31
CA THR A 116 -4.79 -1.66 3.38
C THR A 116 -5.46 -2.89 3.97
N SER A 117 -5.03 -4.09 3.59
CA SER A 117 -5.46 -5.33 4.26
C SER A 117 -5.18 -5.31 5.77
N LEU A 118 -4.20 -4.52 6.20
CA LEU A 118 -3.88 -4.35 7.63
C LEU A 118 -4.95 -3.59 8.42
N ALA A 119 -5.89 -2.88 7.75
CA ALA A 119 -7.05 -2.25 8.39
C ALA A 119 -8.20 -3.23 8.64
N ALA A 120 -8.15 -4.44 8.08
CA ALA A 120 -9.10 -5.52 8.36
C ALA A 120 -8.85 -6.17 9.73
N ASN A 121 -9.79 -6.98 10.20
CA ASN A 121 -9.65 -7.70 11.47
C ASN A 121 -8.76 -8.93 11.33
N HIS A 122 -7.53 -8.83 11.80
CA HIS A 122 -6.55 -9.92 11.79
C HIS A 122 -6.72 -10.94 12.93
N ASP A 123 -7.70 -10.76 13.83
CA ASP A 123 -8.06 -11.77 14.84
C ASP A 123 -8.95 -12.88 14.23
N LYS A 124 -9.52 -12.62 13.06
CA LYS A 124 -10.25 -13.62 12.27
C LYS A 124 -9.32 -14.47 11.41
N ASP A 125 -9.78 -15.66 11.04
CA ASP A 125 -9.19 -16.55 10.05
C ASP A 125 -10.31 -17.35 9.34
N PRO A 126 -10.61 -17.10 8.07
CA PRO A 126 -9.95 -16.15 7.17
C PRO A 126 -10.21 -14.67 7.53
N ILE A 127 -9.25 -13.81 7.19
CA ILE A 127 -9.39 -12.36 7.25
C ILE A 127 -10.33 -11.92 6.13
N ASP A 128 -11.33 -11.13 6.44
CA ASP A 128 -12.31 -10.61 5.49
C ASP A 128 -12.34 -9.05 5.49
N ALA A 129 -13.12 -8.47 4.59
CA ALA A 129 -13.30 -7.03 4.50
C ALA A 129 -14.30 -6.45 5.52
N GLU A 130 -15.00 -7.28 6.31
CA GLU A 130 -16.12 -6.83 7.16
C GLU A 130 -15.68 -6.29 8.52
N GLY A 131 -14.54 -6.78 9.01
CA GLY A 131 -14.02 -6.40 10.32
C GLY A 131 -13.00 -5.28 10.28
N TRP A 132 -12.75 -4.68 11.44
CA TRP A 132 -11.73 -3.65 11.65
C TRP A 132 -10.55 -4.17 12.44
N ASN A 133 -9.37 -3.63 12.15
CA ASN A 133 -8.17 -3.89 12.95
C ASN A 133 -8.37 -3.44 14.40
N THR A 134 -7.97 -4.29 15.34
CA THR A 134 -8.00 -4.05 16.78
C THR A 134 -6.62 -3.74 17.37
N ASN A 135 -5.55 -3.93 16.59
CA ASN A 135 -4.17 -3.75 17.04
C ASN A 135 -3.71 -2.30 16.93
N SER A 136 -3.66 -1.60 18.06
CA SER A 136 -3.17 -0.22 18.17
C SER A 136 -1.64 -0.09 18.35
N ALA A 137 -0.90 -1.20 18.48
CA ALA A 137 0.54 -1.16 18.70
C ALA A 137 1.37 -0.83 17.45
N ASP A 138 0.77 -0.99 16.27
CA ASP A 138 1.36 -0.63 14.98
C ASP A 138 0.79 0.73 14.53
N PRO A 139 1.60 1.81 14.53
CA PRO A 139 1.13 3.15 14.22
C PRO A 139 0.55 3.28 12.81
N TYR A 140 1.18 2.64 11.83
CA TYR A 140 0.69 2.67 10.45
C TYR A 140 -0.68 1.98 10.34
N ARG A 141 -0.79 0.76 10.89
CA ARG A 141 -2.04 -0.01 10.90
C ARG A 141 -3.15 0.77 11.59
N MET A 142 -2.86 1.37 12.75
CA MET A 142 -3.82 2.20 13.49
C MET A 142 -4.23 3.42 12.68
N SER A 143 -3.27 4.19 12.16
CA SER A 143 -3.56 5.42 11.40
C SER A 143 -4.42 5.16 10.16
N LYS A 144 -4.15 4.08 9.41
CA LYS A 144 -4.94 3.71 8.25
C LYS A 144 -6.36 3.23 8.62
N THR A 145 -6.49 2.53 9.75
CA THR A 145 -7.78 2.09 10.25
C THR A 145 -8.67 3.29 10.64
N GLU A 146 -8.13 4.22 11.41
CA GLU A 146 -8.87 5.39 11.86
C GLU A 146 -9.15 6.37 10.71
N ALA A 147 -8.20 6.55 9.79
CA ALA A 147 -8.41 7.34 8.59
C ALA A 147 -9.53 6.77 7.70
N GLU A 148 -9.59 5.44 7.51
CA GLU A 148 -10.65 4.80 6.75
C GLU A 148 -12.02 4.95 7.44
N LYS A 149 -12.10 4.74 8.76
CA LYS A 149 -13.33 4.97 9.52
C LYS A 149 -13.82 6.41 9.40
N LEU A 150 -12.90 7.38 9.48
CA LEU A 150 -13.21 8.79 9.28
C LEU A 150 -13.75 9.07 7.88
N ALA A 151 -13.11 8.51 6.84
CA ALA A 151 -13.58 8.64 5.47
C ALA A 151 -15.00 8.11 5.29
N TRP A 152 -15.32 6.93 5.85
CA TRP A 152 -16.66 6.36 5.86
C TRP A 152 -17.67 7.25 6.58
N ASN A 153 -17.30 7.84 7.71
CA ASN A 153 -18.19 8.72 8.46
C ASN A 153 -18.54 9.98 7.67
N LEU A 154 -17.54 10.66 7.10
CA LEU A 154 -17.72 11.86 6.31
C LEU A 154 -18.54 11.60 5.04
N THR A 155 -18.20 10.55 4.28
CA THR A 155 -18.91 10.22 3.04
C THR A 155 -20.35 9.81 3.30
N LYS A 156 -20.65 9.11 4.39
CA LYS A 156 -22.00 8.76 4.80
C LYS A 156 -22.82 10.01 5.19
N GLN A 157 -22.25 10.95 5.93
CA GLN A 157 -22.91 12.20 6.32
C GLN A 157 -23.31 13.06 5.10
N HIS A 158 -22.51 13.02 4.04
CA HIS A 158 -22.71 13.81 2.82
C HIS A 158 -23.28 13.01 1.65
N HIS A 159 -23.76 11.78 1.89
CA HIS A 159 -24.33 10.88 0.87
C HIS A 159 -23.41 10.65 -0.35
N MET A 160 -22.09 10.66 -0.13
CA MET A 160 -21.10 10.47 -1.20
C MET A 160 -20.98 8.99 -1.58
N TRP A 161 -20.79 8.75 -2.88
CA TRP A 161 -20.45 7.42 -3.35
C TRP A 161 -18.98 7.11 -3.02
N MET A 162 -18.73 6.10 -2.22
CA MET A 162 -17.38 5.64 -1.91
C MET A 162 -17.28 4.11 -1.87
N VAL A 163 -16.15 3.59 -2.32
CA VAL A 163 -15.69 2.23 -2.03
C VAL A 163 -14.29 2.30 -1.42
N SER A 164 -13.96 1.33 -0.57
CA SER A 164 -12.63 1.19 0.00
C SER A 164 -11.95 -0.06 -0.54
N ILE A 165 -10.71 0.09 -0.99
CA ILE A 165 -9.87 -0.99 -1.50
C ILE A 165 -8.80 -1.30 -0.46
N LEU A 166 -8.70 -2.57 -0.07
CA LEU A 166 -7.78 -3.06 0.96
C LEU A 166 -6.73 -3.99 0.32
N PRO A 167 -5.70 -3.45 -0.34
CA PRO A 167 -4.66 -4.30 -0.93
C PRO A 167 -3.73 -4.87 0.13
N SER A 168 -3.18 -6.05 -0.15
CA SER A 168 -2.03 -6.62 0.56
C SER A 168 -0.73 -5.93 0.15
N ALA A 169 0.43 -6.51 0.47
CA ALA A 169 1.73 -5.96 0.13
C ALA A 169 1.92 -5.91 -1.40
N LEU A 170 2.16 -4.72 -1.91
CA LEU A 170 2.30 -4.48 -3.34
C LEU A 170 3.73 -4.75 -3.81
N VAL A 171 3.87 -5.46 -4.93
CA VAL A 171 5.13 -5.62 -5.65
C VAL A 171 4.93 -5.36 -7.14
N GLY A 172 5.95 -4.93 -7.83
CA GLY A 172 5.88 -4.68 -9.28
C GLY A 172 6.74 -3.51 -9.74
N PRO A 173 6.49 -3.00 -10.97
CA PRO A 173 7.28 -1.93 -11.60
C PRO A 173 6.90 -0.53 -11.11
N HIS A 174 7.57 0.49 -11.68
CA HIS A 174 7.26 1.92 -11.54
C HIS A 174 7.28 2.44 -10.10
N CYS A 175 8.34 2.07 -9.35
CA CYS A 175 8.53 2.56 -7.96
C CYS A 175 9.16 3.96 -7.91
N TYR A 176 9.91 4.39 -8.93
CA TYR A 176 10.60 5.69 -9.02
C TYR A 176 11.31 6.11 -7.73
N GLY A 177 12.10 5.19 -7.14
CA GLY A 177 12.81 5.40 -5.87
C GLY A 177 11.98 5.19 -4.60
N HIS A 178 10.67 5.00 -4.71
CA HIS A 178 9.79 4.73 -3.57
C HIS A 178 9.65 3.23 -3.31
N MET A 179 10.74 2.58 -2.92
CA MET A 179 10.71 1.16 -2.58
C MET A 179 9.93 0.95 -1.28
N THR A 180 8.85 0.17 -1.35
CA THR A 180 8.06 -0.17 -0.15
C THR A 180 8.87 -1.06 0.79
N PRO A 181 8.58 -1.07 2.12
CA PRO A 181 9.25 -1.96 3.06
C PRO A 181 9.20 -3.44 2.66
N SER A 182 8.08 -3.89 2.07
CA SER A 182 7.93 -5.27 1.58
C SER A 182 8.84 -5.58 0.38
N MET A 183 8.98 -4.65 -0.57
CA MET A 183 9.93 -4.78 -1.68
C MET A 183 11.37 -4.66 -1.20
N GLY A 184 11.65 -3.77 -0.24
CA GLY A 184 12.96 -3.65 0.40
C GLY A 184 13.40 -4.95 1.07
N PHE A 185 12.47 -5.69 1.69
CA PHE A 185 12.77 -7.01 2.22
C PHE A 185 13.22 -7.99 1.11
N LEU A 186 12.49 -8.05 -0.01
CA LEU A 186 12.86 -8.91 -1.16
C LEU A 186 14.23 -8.53 -1.74
N ALA A 187 14.49 -7.23 -1.92
CA ALA A 187 15.78 -6.74 -2.40
C ALA A 187 16.93 -7.12 -1.44
N ASN A 188 16.72 -6.99 -0.13
CA ASN A 188 17.71 -7.36 0.88
C ASN A 188 17.96 -8.87 0.92
N VAL A 189 16.94 -9.70 0.68
CA VAL A 189 17.09 -11.16 0.54
C VAL A 189 18.00 -11.46 -0.66
N MET A 190 17.73 -10.88 -1.83
CA MET A 190 18.55 -11.06 -3.04
C MET A 190 20.00 -10.62 -2.85
N LYS A 191 20.26 -9.61 -2.03
CA LYS A 191 21.59 -9.05 -1.73
C LYS A 191 22.29 -9.73 -0.55
N ASN A 192 21.76 -10.82 0.02
CA ASN A 192 22.29 -11.47 1.23
C ASN A 192 22.39 -10.54 2.46
N GLN A 193 21.55 -9.52 2.54
CA GLN A 193 21.54 -8.54 3.63
C GLN A 193 20.60 -8.90 4.78
N VAL A 194 19.87 -10.01 4.66
CA VAL A 194 19.01 -10.55 5.73
C VAL A 194 19.71 -11.76 6.38
N PRO A 195 20.38 -11.58 7.52
CA PRO A 195 21.24 -12.63 8.11
C PRO A 195 20.49 -13.75 8.83
N ILE A 196 19.19 -13.58 9.04
CA ILE A 196 18.30 -14.53 9.75
C ILE A 196 17.04 -14.77 8.97
N ASP A 197 16.41 -15.95 9.09
CA ASP A 197 15.03 -16.17 8.68
C ASP A 197 14.10 -15.75 9.83
N PRO A 198 13.31 -14.65 9.66
CA PRO A 198 12.44 -14.16 10.71
C PRO A 198 11.20 -15.04 10.94
N ASN A 199 10.99 -16.07 10.12
CA ASN A 199 9.80 -16.91 10.13
C ASN A 199 8.50 -16.09 10.03
N PHE A 200 8.53 -15.06 9.16
CA PHE A 200 7.41 -14.17 8.85
C PHE A 200 6.59 -14.73 7.70
N TYR A 201 5.34 -14.32 7.66
CA TYR A 201 4.42 -14.62 6.57
C TYR A 201 3.93 -13.32 5.93
N PHE A 202 3.86 -13.33 4.62
CA PHE A 202 3.51 -12.18 3.80
C PHE A 202 2.44 -12.56 2.79
N ASN A 203 1.65 -11.59 2.38
CA ASN A 203 0.71 -11.72 1.29
C ASN A 203 1.03 -10.66 0.24
N TYR A 204 1.46 -11.09 -0.95
CA TYR A 204 1.90 -10.21 -2.02
C TYR A 204 0.95 -10.23 -3.20
N VAL A 205 0.72 -9.07 -3.80
CA VAL A 205 -0.08 -8.89 -5.01
C VAL A 205 0.64 -7.98 -5.99
N ASP A 206 0.38 -8.18 -7.29
CA ASP A 206 0.94 -7.34 -8.34
C ASP A 206 0.29 -5.96 -8.33
N VAL A 207 1.10 -4.91 -8.28
CA VAL A 207 0.61 -3.53 -8.28
C VAL A 207 -0.19 -3.17 -9.54
N ARG A 208 0.15 -3.78 -10.69
CA ARG A 208 -0.56 -3.57 -11.98
C ARG A 208 -1.97 -4.16 -11.91
N GLU A 209 -2.10 -5.35 -11.34
CA GLU A 209 -3.41 -5.98 -11.15
C GLU A 209 -4.25 -5.19 -10.14
N ILE A 210 -3.65 -4.72 -9.05
CA ILE A 210 -4.36 -3.88 -8.10
C ILE A 210 -4.81 -2.58 -8.74
N ALA A 211 -3.97 -1.91 -9.54
CA ALA A 211 -4.36 -0.72 -10.30
C ALA A 211 -5.58 -0.99 -11.21
N ARG A 212 -5.56 -2.11 -11.96
CA ARG A 212 -6.68 -2.55 -12.78
C ARG A 212 -7.96 -2.76 -11.97
N PHE A 213 -7.88 -3.45 -10.82
CA PHE A 213 -9.07 -3.71 -10.00
C PHE A 213 -9.56 -2.47 -9.24
N ILE A 214 -8.71 -1.48 -8.98
CA ILE A 214 -9.11 -0.16 -8.50
C ILE A 214 -9.96 0.55 -9.57
N ARG A 215 -9.55 0.55 -10.83
CA ARG A 215 -10.34 1.09 -11.95
C ARG A 215 -11.68 0.35 -12.06
N ILE A 216 -11.66 -0.98 -12.09
CA ILE A 216 -12.88 -1.80 -12.16
C ILE A 216 -13.82 -1.51 -10.97
N ALA A 217 -13.27 -1.24 -9.79
CA ALA A 217 -14.08 -0.90 -8.62
C ALA A 217 -14.79 0.47 -8.76
N ALA A 218 -14.22 1.42 -9.49
CA ALA A 218 -14.90 2.67 -9.82
C ALA A 218 -16.09 2.48 -10.77
N GLU A 219 -16.05 1.44 -11.60
CA GLU A 219 -17.09 1.10 -12.58
C GLU A 219 -18.17 0.17 -12.01
N LYS A 220 -17.73 -0.94 -11.38
CA LYS A 220 -18.58 -2.07 -10.94
C LYS A 220 -18.78 -2.17 -9.43
N GLY A 221 -17.97 -1.47 -8.65
CA GLY A 221 -18.05 -1.50 -7.19
C GLY A 221 -19.39 -0.96 -6.67
N LYS A 222 -19.80 -1.44 -5.53
CA LYS A 222 -21.02 -1.01 -4.86
C LYS A 222 -20.70 0.01 -3.79
N SER A 223 -21.35 1.17 -3.83
CA SER A 223 -21.17 2.21 -2.80
C SER A 223 -21.38 1.64 -1.39
N GLY A 224 -20.50 2.00 -0.47
CA GLY A 224 -20.56 1.50 0.91
C GLY A 224 -19.74 0.21 1.14
N GLU A 225 -19.15 -0.39 0.09
CA GLU A 225 -18.43 -1.65 0.21
C GLU A 225 -16.91 -1.48 0.39
N ARG A 226 -16.34 -2.40 1.14
CA ARG A 226 -14.91 -2.62 1.29
C ARG A 226 -14.51 -3.87 0.51
N TYR A 227 -13.46 -3.78 -0.31
CA TYR A 227 -12.95 -4.88 -1.13
C TYR A 227 -11.53 -5.26 -0.73
N LEU A 228 -11.35 -6.47 -0.22
CA LEU A 228 -10.05 -7.03 0.11
C LEU A 228 -9.40 -7.58 -1.16
N LEU A 229 -8.29 -7.00 -1.58
CA LEU A 229 -7.53 -7.41 -2.76
C LEU A 229 -6.19 -8.04 -2.33
N SER A 230 -6.23 -9.35 -2.11
CA SER A 230 -5.11 -10.15 -1.61
C SER A 230 -5.07 -11.53 -2.25
N GLN A 231 -3.99 -12.28 -2.06
CA GLN A 231 -3.99 -13.72 -2.30
C GLN A 231 -4.79 -14.42 -1.19
N ASP A 232 -5.34 -15.60 -1.47
CA ASP A 232 -6.09 -16.37 -0.47
C ASP A 232 -5.18 -16.90 0.66
N THR A 233 -3.88 -17.06 0.39
CA THR A 233 -2.87 -17.59 1.32
C THR A 233 -1.61 -16.73 1.37
N CYS A 234 -0.82 -16.88 2.43
CA CYS A 234 0.46 -16.23 2.59
C CYS A 234 1.62 -17.04 2.00
N VAL A 235 2.78 -16.39 1.84
CA VAL A 235 4.08 -16.98 1.56
C VAL A 235 5.00 -16.75 2.76
N SER A 236 5.75 -17.78 3.19
CA SER A 236 6.69 -17.63 4.30
C SER A 236 8.00 -16.99 3.87
N SER A 237 8.71 -16.37 4.82
CA SER A 237 10.08 -15.89 4.58
C SER A 237 11.01 -17.01 4.08
N THR A 238 10.83 -18.25 4.57
CA THR A 238 11.60 -19.41 4.09
C THR A 238 11.37 -19.68 2.60
N ASP A 239 10.11 -19.58 2.13
CA ASP A 239 9.77 -19.74 0.70
C ASP A 239 10.41 -18.62 -0.13
N LEU A 240 10.45 -17.39 0.40
CA LEU A 240 11.12 -16.26 -0.26
C LEU A 240 12.62 -16.48 -0.40
N PHE A 241 13.31 -17.00 0.63
CA PHE A 241 14.72 -17.37 0.52
C PHE A 241 14.93 -18.51 -0.46
N SER A 242 14.05 -19.51 -0.47
CA SER A 242 14.11 -20.64 -1.41
C SER A 242 13.93 -20.18 -2.85
N LEU A 243 12.97 -19.28 -3.09
CA LEU A 243 12.75 -18.68 -4.40
C LEU A 243 13.97 -17.84 -4.83
N ALA A 244 14.50 -17.00 -3.95
CA ALA A 244 15.68 -16.20 -4.22
C ALA A 244 16.87 -17.07 -4.62
N ARG A 245 17.10 -18.16 -3.88
CA ARG A 245 18.21 -19.10 -4.17
C ARG A 245 18.01 -19.87 -5.47
N SER A 246 16.76 -20.14 -5.86
CA SER A 246 16.47 -20.77 -7.15
C SER A 246 16.80 -19.85 -8.34
N LEU A 247 16.73 -18.52 -8.14
CA LEU A 247 17.09 -17.50 -9.13
C LEU A 247 18.60 -17.19 -9.12
N ASN A 248 19.17 -17.13 -7.93
CA ASN A 248 20.61 -16.87 -7.72
C ASN A 248 21.17 -17.85 -6.67
N PRO A 249 21.95 -18.88 -7.07
CA PRO A 249 22.53 -19.87 -6.16
C PRO A 249 23.43 -19.30 -5.05
N GLU A 250 23.95 -18.07 -5.22
CA GLU A 250 24.76 -17.38 -4.22
C GLU A 250 23.93 -16.86 -3.01
N VAL A 251 22.61 -16.85 -3.11
CA VAL A 251 21.73 -16.44 -2.01
C VAL A 251 21.81 -17.48 -0.88
N LYS A 252 22.11 -16.99 0.30
CA LYS A 252 22.22 -17.80 1.52
C LYS A 252 20.84 -18.19 2.05
N MET A 253 20.77 -19.39 2.64
CA MET A 253 19.60 -19.86 3.38
C MET A 253 19.86 -19.65 4.88
N PRO A 254 19.37 -18.55 5.48
CA PRO A 254 19.60 -18.28 6.89
C PRO A 254 18.78 -19.22 7.80
N LYS A 255 19.23 -19.39 9.04
CA LYS A 255 18.50 -20.18 10.04
C LYS A 255 17.35 -19.35 10.63
N LYS A 256 16.25 -20.05 10.93
CA LYS A 256 15.12 -19.47 11.68
C LYS A 256 15.54 -19.10 13.09
N VAL A 257 15.11 -17.95 13.56
CA VAL A 257 15.38 -17.45 14.91
C VAL A 257 14.13 -17.59 15.78
N PRO A 258 14.26 -18.10 17.02
CA PRO A 258 13.16 -18.21 17.96
C PRO A 258 12.53 -16.84 18.28
N TYR A 259 11.21 -16.82 18.48
CA TYR A 259 10.41 -15.61 18.77
C TYR A 259 10.99 -14.75 19.91
N ALA A 260 11.35 -15.40 21.05
CA ALA A 260 11.88 -14.69 22.21
C ALA A 260 13.17 -13.92 21.90
N VAL A 261 14.09 -14.54 21.13
CA VAL A 261 15.35 -13.91 20.72
C VAL A 261 15.08 -12.73 19.81
N MET A 262 14.19 -12.88 18.83
CA MET A 262 13.80 -11.79 17.94
C MET A 262 13.17 -10.63 18.70
N LEU A 263 12.27 -10.92 19.65
CA LEU A 263 11.59 -9.88 20.42
C LEU A 263 12.56 -9.11 21.33
N ILE A 264 13.50 -9.80 21.99
CA ILE A 264 14.54 -9.17 22.80
C ILE A 264 15.41 -8.25 21.91
N THR A 265 15.87 -8.77 20.77
CA THR A 265 16.71 -8.00 19.83
C THR A 265 15.97 -6.76 19.30
N ALA A 266 14.71 -6.89 18.93
CA ALA A 266 13.90 -5.76 18.45
C ALA A 266 13.67 -4.69 19.52
N ASN A 267 13.48 -5.09 20.79
CA ASN A 267 13.37 -4.12 21.89
C ASN A 267 14.69 -3.37 22.11
N MET A 268 15.83 -4.06 22.03
CA MET A 268 17.15 -3.42 22.10
C MET A 268 17.37 -2.44 20.92
N MET A 269 16.98 -2.84 19.71
CA MET A 269 17.06 -1.99 18.52
C MET A 269 16.16 -0.76 18.66
N LYS A 270 14.93 -0.91 19.17
CA LYS A 270 14.01 0.18 19.46
C LYS A 270 14.59 1.18 20.45
N LEU A 271 15.26 0.70 21.50
CA LEU A 271 15.90 1.58 22.46
C LEU A 271 17.07 2.37 21.84
N LYS A 272 17.94 1.68 21.09
CA LYS A 272 19.04 2.33 20.35
C LYS A 272 18.53 3.35 19.33
N SER A 273 17.45 3.04 18.62
CA SER A 273 16.80 3.92 17.65
C SER A 273 16.32 5.22 18.26
N LYS A 274 15.75 5.18 19.46
CA LYS A 274 15.33 6.42 20.19
C LYS A 274 16.50 7.35 20.47
N ILE A 275 17.68 6.78 20.83
CA ILE A 275 18.88 7.56 21.13
C ILE A 275 19.52 8.09 19.83
N ALA A 276 19.67 7.21 18.84
CA ALA A 276 20.36 7.52 17.59
C ALA A 276 19.49 8.29 16.57
N LYS A 277 18.16 8.42 16.80
CA LYS A 277 17.16 8.95 15.86
C LYS A 277 17.25 8.32 14.47
N LYS A 278 17.57 7.02 14.40
CA LYS A 278 17.66 6.24 13.15
C LYS A 278 16.66 5.12 13.17
N GLN A 279 16.10 4.81 11.99
CA GLN A 279 15.15 3.71 11.82
C GLN A 279 15.78 2.38 12.25
N PRO A 280 15.14 1.61 13.15
CA PRO A 280 15.61 0.27 13.51
C PRO A 280 15.33 -0.72 12.36
N LEU A 281 16.17 -1.73 12.23
CA LEU A 281 15.96 -2.80 11.23
C LEU A 281 14.66 -3.59 11.48
N MET A 282 14.22 -3.66 12.73
CA MET A 282 13.05 -4.43 13.15
C MET A 282 12.41 -3.81 14.38
N LEU A 283 11.09 -3.77 14.38
CA LEU A 283 10.27 -3.25 15.48
C LEU A 283 9.51 -4.38 16.19
N PRO A 284 9.32 -4.31 17.54
CA PRO A 284 8.63 -5.35 18.29
C PRO A 284 7.21 -5.66 17.79
N HIS A 285 6.46 -4.65 17.32
CA HIS A 285 5.12 -4.85 16.78
C HIS A 285 5.12 -5.64 15.47
N GLN A 286 6.16 -5.49 14.63
CA GLN A 286 6.31 -6.28 13.40
C GLN A 286 6.46 -7.76 13.71
N ILE A 287 7.29 -8.11 14.73
CA ILE A 287 7.45 -9.49 15.15
C ILE A 287 6.12 -10.07 15.63
N LYS A 288 5.39 -9.33 16.47
CA LYS A 288 4.07 -9.76 16.96
C LYS A 288 3.05 -9.95 15.83
N SER A 289 3.14 -9.14 14.78
CA SER A 289 2.19 -9.17 13.66
C SER A 289 2.48 -10.22 12.61
N PHE A 290 3.77 -10.53 12.35
CA PHE A 290 4.17 -11.34 11.19
C PHE A 290 4.78 -12.69 11.54
N TYR A 291 5.25 -12.89 12.80
CA TYR A 291 5.89 -14.15 13.21
C TYR A 291 4.89 -15.31 13.21
N LYS A 292 5.11 -16.31 12.38
CA LYS A 292 4.23 -17.48 12.18
C LYS A 292 2.77 -17.11 11.91
N ALA A 293 2.53 -15.92 11.35
CA ALA A 293 1.20 -15.41 11.04
C ALA A 293 0.72 -15.91 9.67
N ASP A 294 0.64 -17.22 9.51
CA ASP A 294 0.10 -17.86 8.31
C ASP A 294 -1.42 -17.73 8.30
N LYS A 295 -1.90 -16.62 7.74
CA LYS A 295 -3.32 -16.28 7.69
C LYS A 295 -3.91 -16.55 6.31
N ARG A 296 -5.18 -16.97 6.30
CA ARG A 296 -5.98 -17.03 5.09
C ARG A 296 -6.75 -15.73 4.89
N TYR A 297 -7.09 -15.43 3.66
CA TYR A 297 -7.84 -14.24 3.30
C TYR A 297 -9.08 -14.62 2.49
N ASP A 298 -10.22 -14.05 2.85
CA ASP A 298 -11.47 -14.22 2.11
C ASP A 298 -11.66 -13.07 1.12
N THR A 299 -11.35 -13.33 -0.14
CA THR A 299 -11.51 -12.40 -1.26
C THR A 299 -12.79 -12.62 -2.04
N SER A 300 -13.71 -13.45 -1.56
CA SER A 300 -14.93 -13.87 -2.28
C SER A 300 -15.80 -12.70 -2.73
N LYS A 301 -15.91 -11.63 -1.91
CA LYS A 301 -16.61 -10.39 -2.29
C LYS A 301 -15.97 -9.72 -3.50
N ALA A 302 -14.65 -9.55 -3.50
CA ALA A 302 -13.93 -8.96 -4.63
C ALA A 302 -14.00 -9.84 -5.88
N LYS A 303 -13.92 -11.18 -5.73
CA LYS A 303 -14.09 -12.13 -6.83
C LYS A 303 -15.48 -12.01 -7.44
N ARG A 304 -16.53 -11.97 -6.63
CA ARG A 304 -17.93 -11.92 -7.09
C ARG A 304 -18.28 -10.57 -7.75
N ASP A 305 -17.91 -9.45 -7.11
CA ASP A 305 -18.40 -8.13 -7.52
C ASP A 305 -17.48 -7.47 -8.55
N LEU A 306 -16.16 -7.72 -8.48
CA LEU A 306 -15.16 -7.10 -9.36
C LEU A 306 -14.53 -8.08 -10.35
N GLY A 307 -14.75 -9.38 -10.20
CA GLY A 307 -14.04 -10.41 -10.98
C GLY A 307 -12.57 -10.57 -10.58
N PHE A 308 -12.22 -10.23 -9.33
CA PHE A 308 -10.85 -10.29 -8.83
C PHE A 308 -10.27 -11.69 -8.94
N ASN A 309 -9.21 -11.84 -9.70
CA ASN A 309 -8.51 -13.12 -9.89
C ASN A 309 -7.01 -12.82 -10.10
N PRO A 310 -6.25 -12.60 -9.00
CA PRO A 310 -4.85 -12.21 -9.10
C PRO A 310 -3.97 -13.37 -9.58
N ARG A 311 -2.88 -13.06 -10.25
CA ARG A 311 -1.83 -14.03 -10.58
C ARG A 311 -1.27 -14.67 -9.30
N PRO A 312 -0.83 -15.93 -9.35
CA PRO A 312 -0.18 -16.56 -8.21
C PRO A 312 0.99 -15.72 -7.68
N GLN A 313 1.03 -15.46 -6.37
CA GLN A 313 2.04 -14.57 -5.79
C GLN A 313 3.48 -15.02 -6.06
N ILE A 314 3.74 -16.33 -6.21
CA ILE A 314 5.08 -16.86 -6.51
C ILE A 314 5.56 -16.39 -7.88
N GLU A 315 4.67 -16.30 -8.88
CA GLU A 315 5.02 -15.79 -10.21
C GLU A 315 5.36 -14.31 -10.16
N VAL A 316 4.55 -13.52 -9.45
CA VAL A 316 4.76 -12.08 -9.25
C VAL A 316 6.08 -11.83 -8.51
N LEU A 317 6.36 -12.60 -7.48
CA LEU A 317 7.60 -12.53 -6.70
C LEU A 317 8.81 -12.92 -7.54
N LYS A 318 8.70 -13.99 -8.33
CA LYS A 318 9.77 -14.42 -9.24
C LYS A 318 10.13 -13.32 -10.24
N GLU A 319 9.14 -12.72 -10.89
CA GLU A 319 9.31 -11.59 -11.83
C GLU A 319 10.03 -10.43 -11.14
N LYS A 320 9.56 -10.00 -9.95
CA LYS A 320 10.17 -8.88 -9.24
C LYS A 320 11.57 -9.17 -8.72
N MET A 321 11.81 -10.36 -8.20
CA MET A 321 13.14 -10.73 -7.70
C MET A 321 14.16 -10.87 -8.85
N SER A 322 13.75 -11.35 -10.02
CA SER A 322 14.60 -11.37 -11.23
C SER A 322 15.00 -9.96 -11.66
N SER A 323 14.09 -8.98 -11.61
CA SER A 323 14.42 -7.59 -11.98
C SER A 323 15.51 -6.97 -11.10
N PHE A 324 15.64 -7.37 -9.83
CA PHE A 324 16.72 -6.90 -8.96
C PHE A 324 18.12 -7.42 -9.38
N MET A 325 18.17 -8.53 -10.13
CA MET A 325 19.44 -9.03 -10.69
C MET A 325 19.86 -8.23 -11.92
N GLU A 326 18.89 -7.86 -12.78
CA GLU A 326 19.14 -7.05 -13.97
C GLU A 326 19.63 -5.65 -13.60
N ASP A 327 18.99 -5.00 -12.64
CA ASP A 327 19.38 -3.68 -12.11
C ASP A 327 20.80 -3.69 -11.52
N SER A 328 21.28 -4.84 -10.98
CA SER A 328 22.62 -4.97 -10.41
C SER A 328 23.71 -5.24 -11.45
N ILE A 329 23.36 -5.59 -12.68
CA ILE A 329 24.29 -5.79 -13.81
C ILE A 329 24.44 -4.49 -14.63
N ALA A 330 23.42 -3.61 -14.58
CA ALA A 330 23.38 -2.36 -15.34
C ALA A 330 24.00 -1.15 -14.59
N GLY A 331 24.35 -1.26 -13.31
CA GLY A 331 25.01 -0.23 -12.48
C GLY A 331 26.41 -0.62 -12.09
#